data_a2177031739fe18ba70b2d81f8e62eed
#
_entry.id   a2177031739fe18ba70b2d81f8e62eed
#
_cell.length_a   1.000
_cell.length_b   1.000
_cell.length_c   1.000
_cell.angle_alpha   90.00
_cell.angle_beta   90.00
_cell.angle_gamma   90.00
#
_symmetry.space_group_name_H-M   'P 1'
#
loop_
_entity.id
_entity.type
_entity.pdbx_description
1 polymer ?
#
loop_
_entity_poly.entity_id
_entity_poly.type
_entity_poly.pdbx_seq_one_letter_code
_entity_poly.pdbx_strand_id
1 'polypeptide(L)'
;MAPGYLMTGIGFTWIPNKFFTAVLSPAAWRGTFVLNDRLSDEGAYGVKPGKKLLSEFGANLKLEGRYEFLKNMTLYSRLDLYSDYLRKPQNVDINWEVQINMVINKWFSTTLTTNMVYDDDVKITLSDGRKVKRVQFKELLGVGLQFNF
;
A
#
# COMPACT_ATOMS: atom_id res chain seq x y z
N MET A 1 -1.51 -3.67 19.68
CA MET A 1 -1.39 -3.32 18.26
C MET A 1 -1.41 -4.59 17.42
N ALA A 2 -2.28 -4.66 16.45
CA ALA A 2 -2.30 -5.73 15.46
C ALA A 2 -3.12 -5.27 14.24
N PRO A 3 -2.58 -5.34 13.01
CA PRO A 3 -1.19 -5.70 12.72
C PRO A 3 -0.21 -4.52 12.85
N GLY A 4 1.08 -4.83 13.05
CA GLY A 4 2.20 -3.93 12.85
C GLY A 4 3.03 -4.38 11.65
N TYR A 5 3.49 -3.45 10.82
CA TYR A 5 4.31 -3.75 9.64
C TYR A 5 5.67 -3.07 9.76
N LEU A 6 6.71 -3.82 9.45
CA LEU A 6 8.08 -3.32 9.31
C LEU A 6 8.66 -3.83 7.99
N MET A 7 9.21 -2.94 7.20
CA MET A 7 9.89 -3.28 5.97
C MET A 7 11.28 -2.66 5.96
N THR A 8 12.28 -3.44 5.59
CA THR A 8 13.65 -3.00 5.39
C THR A 8 14.23 -3.67 4.14
N GLY A 9 15.13 -2.99 3.45
CA GLY A 9 15.69 -3.53 2.22
C GLY A 9 16.88 -2.74 1.72
N ILE A 10 17.58 -3.32 0.77
CA ILE A 10 18.67 -2.69 0.01
C ILE A 10 18.22 -2.57 -1.42
N GLY A 11 18.38 -1.39 -2.01
CA GLY A 11 17.87 -1.15 -3.35
C GLY A 11 18.48 0.09 -4.01
N PHE A 12 17.96 0.39 -5.19
CA PHE A 12 18.36 1.50 -6.03
C PHE A 12 17.20 2.47 -6.19
N THR A 13 17.49 3.75 -6.11
CA THR A 13 16.52 4.80 -6.41
C THR A 13 16.91 5.44 -7.75
N TRP A 14 15.95 5.51 -8.66
CA TRP A 14 16.09 6.16 -9.95
C TRP A 14 15.12 7.34 -10.05
N ILE A 15 15.65 8.54 -10.26
CA ILE A 15 14.90 9.79 -10.34
C ILE A 15 15.25 10.46 -11.69
N PRO A 16 14.58 10.05 -12.79
CA PRO A 16 14.87 10.59 -14.13
C PRO A 16 14.47 12.06 -14.27
N ASN A 17 13.51 12.50 -13.49
CA ASN A 17 13.02 13.88 -13.48
C ASN A 17 12.28 14.19 -12.17
N LYS A 18 11.88 15.45 -12.00
CA LYS A 18 11.16 15.91 -10.78
C LYS A 18 9.74 15.36 -10.61
N PHE A 19 9.22 14.65 -11.60
CA PHE A 19 7.84 14.16 -11.61
C PHE A 19 7.76 12.67 -11.30
N PHE A 20 8.86 11.93 -11.38
CA PHE A 20 8.87 10.48 -11.29
C PHE A 20 10.04 9.97 -10.46
N THR A 21 9.74 9.02 -9.59
CA THR A 21 10.73 8.29 -8.79
C THR A 21 10.42 6.80 -8.84
N ALA A 22 11.42 5.99 -9.07
CA ALA A 22 11.34 4.54 -8.97
C ALA A 22 12.35 4.03 -7.95
N VAL A 23 11.90 3.17 -7.05
CA VAL A 23 12.75 2.49 -6.06
C VAL A 23 12.62 1.00 -6.27
N LEU A 24 13.70 0.35 -6.65
CA LEU A 24 13.79 -1.10 -6.80
C LEU A 24 14.64 -1.66 -5.66
N SER A 25 14.05 -2.48 -4.81
CA SER A 25 14.73 -3.18 -3.72
C SER A 25 14.69 -4.69 -4.01
N PRO A 26 15.73 -5.25 -4.64
CA PRO A 26 15.78 -6.67 -4.97
C PRO A 26 15.95 -7.56 -3.73
N ALA A 27 16.37 -6.99 -2.61
CA ALA A 27 16.49 -7.66 -1.33
C ALA A 27 15.73 -6.86 -0.27
N ALA A 28 14.46 -7.19 -0.08
CA ALA A 28 13.59 -6.58 0.90
C ALA A 28 13.05 -7.62 1.89
N TRP A 29 13.13 -7.31 3.17
CA TRP A 29 12.51 -8.08 4.24
C TRP A 29 11.26 -7.35 4.72
N ARG A 30 10.15 -8.09 4.84
CA ARG A 30 8.88 -7.61 5.37
C ARG A 30 8.50 -8.44 6.59
N GLY A 31 8.28 -7.78 7.72
CA GLY A 31 7.79 -8.38 8.96
C GLY A 31 6.39 -7.91 9.28
N THR A 32 5.43 -8.83 9.41
CA THR A 32 4.07 -8.55 9.87
C THR A 32 3.92 -9.08 11.29
N PHE A 33 3.66 -8.17 12.24
CA PHE A 33 3.54 -8.48 13.66
C PHE A 33 2.07 -8.51 14.07
N VAL A 34 1.60 -9.64 14.57
CA VAL A 34 0.24 -9.83 15.08
C VAL A 34 0.31 -10.14 16.57
N LEU A 35 0.35 -9.08 17.39
CA LEU A 35 0.52 -9.20 18.84
C LEU A 35 -0.78 -9.56 19.59
N ASN A 36 -1.92 -9.54 18.91
CA ASN A 36 -3.21 -9.94 19.47
C ASN A 36 -3.35 -11.47 19.36
N ASP A 37 -3.48 -12.15 20.51
CA ASP A 37 -3.51 -13.61 20.58
C ASP A 37 -4.67 -14.19 19.76
N ARG A 38 -5.89 -13.63 19.84
CA ARG A 38 -7.04 -14.09 19.07
C ARG A 38 -6.80 -14.04 17.55
N LEU A 39 -6.25 -12.93 17.05
CA LEU A 39 -5.94 -12.77 15.63
C LEU A 39 -4.80 -13.70 15.18
N SER A 40 -3.84 -13.94 16.09
CA SER A 40 -2.75 -14.89 15.86
C SER A 40 -3.28 -16.34 15.77
N ASP A 41 -4.16 -16.73 16.68
CA ASP A 41 -4.75 -18.09 16.72
C ASP A 41 -5.65 -18.35 15.50
N GLU A 42 -6.35 -17.32 15.02
CA GLU A 42 -7.16 -17.36 13.79
C GLU A 42 -6.29 -17.38 12.50
N GLY A 43 -4.97 -17.20 12.61
CA GLY A 43 -4.07 -17.08 11.46
C GLY A 43 -4.31 -15.84 10.60
N ALA A 44 -4.80 -14.76 11.22
CA ALA A 44 -5.06 -13.51 10.54
C ALA A 44 -3.77 -12.88 9.97
N TYR A 45 -3.90 -12.12 8.87
CA TYR A 45 -2.78 -11.44 8.19
C TYR A 45 -1.66 -12.37 7.71
N GLY A 46 -1.98 -13.65 7.42
CA GLY A 46 -1.03 -14.63 6.90
C GLY A 46 -0.06 -15.23 7.93
N VAL A 47 -0.13 -14.87 9.20
CA VAL A 47 0.64 -15.56 10.26
C VAL A 47 0.14 -16.99 10.43
N LYS A 48 1.03 -17.91 10.77
CA LYS A 48 0.59 -19.27 11.16
C LYS A 48 -0.15 -19.19 12.50
N PRO A 49 -1.21 -19.98 12.72
CA PRO A 49 -1.92 -20.02 13.99
C PRO A 49 -0.97 -20.13 15.19
N GLY A 50 -1.14 -19.25 16.18
CA GLY A 50 -0.26 -19.15 17.35
C GLY A 50 1.09 -18.47 17.11
N LYS A 51 1.39 -18.01 15.90
CA LYS A 51 2.61 -17.23 15.61
C LYS A 51 2.29 -15.73 15.54
N LYS A 52 3.16 -14.92 16.11
CA LYS A 52 3.01 -13.45 16.19
C LYS A 52 3.79 -12.69 15.12
N LEU A 53 4.60 -13.39 14.34
CA LEU A 53 5.44 -12.81 13.29
C LEU A 53 5.30 -13.63 12.01
N LEU A 54 4.97 -12.93 10.94
CA LEU A 54 5.14 -13.36 9.57
C LEU A 54 6.39 -12.67 9.03
N SER A 55 7.38 -13.46 8.63
CA SER A 55 8.62 -12.99 8.03
C SER A 55 8.65 -13.38 6.56
N GLU A 56 8.88 -12.41 5.71
CA GLU A 56 8.91 -12.55 4.27
C GLU A 56 10.20 -11.91 3.73
N PHE A 57 10.75 -12.47 2.68
CA PHE A 57 11.93 -11.95 2.01
C PHE A 57 11.72 -11.99 0.51
N GLY A 58 11.88 -10.84 -0.15
CA GLY A 58 11.52 -10.74 -1.56
C GLY A 58 12.06 -9.49 -2.22
N ALA A 59 11.44 -9.13 -3.35
CA ALA A 59 11.67 -7.87 -4.04
C ALA A 59 10.51 -6.89 -3.82
N ASN A 60 10.86 -5.62 -3.73
CA ASN A 60 9.91 -4.52 -3.74
C ASN A 60 10.24 -3.54 -4.88
N LEU A 61 9.22 -3.16 -5.62
CA LEU A 61 9.29 -2.07 -6.60
C LEU A 61 8.25 -1.02 -6.23
N LYS A 62 8.73 0.19 -5.94
CA LYS A 62 7.89 1.35 -5.68
C LYS A 62 8.06 2.35 -6.81
N LEU A 63 6.94 2.77 -7.40
CA LEU A 63 6.88 3.81 -8.42
C LEU A 63 6.03 4.96 -7.89
N GLU A 64 6.58 6.15 -7.92
CA GLU A 64 5.88 7.37 -7.50
C GLU A 64 5.90 8.38 -8.63
N GLY A 65 4.74 8.93 -8.93
CA GLY A 65 4.57 9.99 -9.90
C GLY A 65 3.79 11.16 -9.31
N ARG A 66 4.26 12.37 -9.60
CA ARG A 66 3.56 13.62 -9.21
C ARG A 66 3.56 14.57 -10.38
N TYR A 67 2.38 14.98 -10.81
CA TYR A 67 2.21 15.85 -11.97
C TYR A 67 1.11 16.89 -11.73
N GLU A 68 1.44 18.15 -11.94
CA GLU A 68 0.47 19.25 -11.96
C GLU A 68 -0.09 19.35 -13.38
N PHE A 69 -1.29 18.82 -13.60
CA PHE A 69 -1.92 18.76 -14.92
C PHE A 69 -2.81 19.97 -15.21
N LEU A 70 -3.24 20.67 -14.17
CA LEU A 70 -3.92 21.95 -14.25
C LEU A 70 -3.38 22.85 -13.14
N LYS A 71 -3.44 24.17 -13.37
CA LYS A 71 -3.13 25.15 -12.33
C LYS A 71 -4.01 24.86 -11.10
N ASN A 72 -3.41 24.62 -9.96
CA ASN A 72 -4.04 24.22 -8.69
C ASN A 72 -4.57 22.77 -8.63
N MET A 73 -4.27 21.90 -9.60
CA MET A 73 -4.64 20.49 -9.55
C MET A 73 -3.41 19.59 -9.74
N THR A 74 -3.10 18.81 -8.72
CA THR A 74 -1.96 17.90 -8.70
C THR A 74 -2.45 16.45 -8.64
N LEU A 75 -1.99 15.65 -9.57
CA LEU A 75 -2.11 14.19 -9.54
C LEU A 75 -0.89 13.61 -8.85
N TYR A 76 -1.11 12.77 -7.88
CA TYR A 76 -0.10 11.90 -7.28
C TYR A 76 -0.50 10.45 -7.48
N SER A 77 0.43 9.62 -7.92
CA SER A 77 0.22 8.18 -8.08
C SER A 77 1.39 7.43 -7.46
N ARG A 78 1.09 6.46 -6.63
CA ARG A 78 2.05 5.56 -6.01
C ARG A 78 1.65 4.11 -6.22
N LEU A 79 2.53 3.34 -6.83
CA LEU A 79 2.38 1.91 -7.04
C LEU A 79 3.49 1.19 -6.28
N ASP A 80 3.10 0.34 -5.33
CA ASP A 80 3.98 -0.56 -4.60
C ASP A 80 3.69 -2.00 -5.05
N LEU A 81 4.72 -2.69 -5.54
CA LEU A 81 4.70 -4.09 -5.92
C LEU A 81 5.65 -4.87 -5.01
N TYR A 82 5.18 -5.95 -4.44
CA TYR A 82 6.00 -6.84 -3.61
C TYR A 82 5.87 -8.29 -4.04
N SER A 83 6.98 -9.00 -4.14
CA SER A 83 7.00 -10.43 -4.46
C SER A 83 7.85 -11.16 -3.43
N ASP A 84 7.26 -12.17 -2.77
CA ASP A 84 7.95 -13.01 -1.77
C ASP A 84 8.70 -14.16 -2.45
N TYR A 85 10.03 -14.16 -2.37
CA TYR A 85 10.88 -15.21 -2.93
C TYR A 85 10.73 -16.56 -2.23
N LEU A 86 10.36 -16.55 -0.94
CA LEU A 86 10.37 -17.75 -0.10
C LEU A 86 9.09 -18.58 -0.23
N ARG A 87 7.99 -17.98 -0.70
CA ARG A 87 6.70 -18.66 -0.76
C ARG A 87 6.24 -18.90 -2.18
N LYS A 88 5.94 -17.84 -2.89
CA LYS A 88 5.40 -17.91 -4.24
C LYS A 88 5.85 -16.69 -5.04
N PRO A 89 7.03 -16.71 -5.64
CA PRO A 89 7.59 -15.53 -6.32
C PRO A 89 6.75 -15.04 -7.51
N GLN A 90 5.88 -15.90 -8.07
CA GLN A 90 4.93 -15.51 -9.11
C GLN A 90 3.73 -14.70 -8.59
N ASN A 91 3.48 -14.70 -7.27
CA ASN A 91 2.42 -13.91 -6.66
C ASN A 91 2.98 -12.55 -6.30
N VAL A 92 2.36 -11.51 -6.83
CA VAL A 92 2.76 -10.14 -6.60
C VAL A 92 1.64 -9.43 -5.83
N ASP A 93 1.98 -8.93 -4.65
CA ASP A 93 1.11 -8.03 -3.90
C ASP A 93 1.17 -6.66 -4.58
N ILE A 94 0.02 -6.04 -4.79
CA ILE A 94 -0.14 -4.75 -5.46
C ILE A 94 -0.85 -3.80 -4.51
N ASN A 95 -0.24 -2.66 -4.27
CA ASN A 95 -0.89 -1.53 -3.60
C ASN A 95 -0.73 -0.30 -4.48
N TRP A 96 -1.82 0.16 -5.06
CA TRP A 96 -1.83 1.31 -5.94
C TRP A 96 -2.72 2.42 -5.36
N GLU A 97 -2.12 3.55 -5.08
CA GLU A 97 -2.78 4.75 -4.60
C GLU A 97 -2.73 5.84 -5.66
N VAL A 98 -3.87 6.43 -5.93
CA VAL A 98 -4.01 7.62 -6.79
C VAL A 98 -4.68 8.71 -5.98
N GLN A 99 -4.08 9.88 -5.97
CA GLN A 99 -4.59 11.04 -5.25
C GLN A 99 -4.65 12.25 -6.17
N ILE A 100 -5.80 12.91 -6.19
CA ILE A 100 -6.00 14.18 -6.90
C ILE A 100 -6.22 15.26 -5.86
N ASN A 101 -5.28 16.19 -5.77
CA ASN A 101 -5.38 17.35 -4.91
C ASN A 101 -5.85 18.55 -5.74
N MET A 102 -6.93 19.19 -5.31
CA MET A 102 -7.54 20.33 -5.97
C MET A 102 -7.59 21.52 -5.01
N VAL A 103 -6.83 22.56 -5.29
CA VAL A 103 -6.85 23.81 -4.52
C VAL A 103 -7.83 24.76 -5.17
N ILE A 104 -9.00 24.93 -4.56
CA ILE A 104 -10.12 25.73 -5.11
C ILE A 104 -9.85 27.22 -4.89
N ASN A 105 -9.37 27.58 -3.69
CA ASN A 105 -8.97 28.93 -3.35
C ASN A 105 -7.94 28.94 -2.21
N LYS A 106 -7.59 30.13 -1.67
CA LYS A 106 -6.54 30.28 -0.65
C LYS A 106 -6.82 29.56 0.68
N TRP A 107 -8.05 29.20 0.95
CA TRP A 107 -8.48 28.61 2.22
C TRP A 107 -9.24 27.28 2.06
N PHE A 108 -9.57 26.88 0.82
CA PHE A 108 -10.37 25.68 0.54
C PHE A 108 -9.66 24.77 -0.46
N SER A 109 -9.48 23.52 -0.08
CA SER A 109 -8.93 22.47 -0.93
C SER A 109 -9.73 21.18 -0.76
N THR A 110 -9.71 20.35 -1.78
CA THR A 110 -10.28 19.01 -1.72
C THR A 110 -9.29 17.99 -2.27
N THR A 111 -9.37 16.78 -1.77
CA THR A 111 -8.51 15.67 -2.17
C THR A 111 -9.38 14.44 -2.41
N LEU A 112 -9.26 13.87 -3.60
CA LEU A 112 -9.82 12.56 -3.92
C LEU A 112 -8.69 11.54 -3.87
N THR A 113 -8.82 10.54 -3.02
CA THR A 113 -7.88 9.43 -2.92
C THR A 113 -8.56 8.13 -3.30
N THR A 114 -7.95 7.40 -4.21
CA THR A 114 -8.34 6.06 -4.61
C THR A 114 -7.22 5.10 -4.25
N ASN A 115 -7.54 4.02 -3.57
CA ASN A 115 -6.58 2.99 -3.22
C ASN A 115 -7.09 1.62 -3.67
N MET A 116 -6.25 0.91 -4.42
CA MET A 116 -6.47 -0.45 -4.88
C MET A 116 -5.43 -1.36 -4.25
N VAL A 117 -5.87 -2.39 -3.54
CA VAL A 117 -5.01 -3.38 -2.91
C VAL A 117 -5.36 -4.76 -3.43
N TYR A 118 -4.35 -5.48 -3.90
CA TYR A 118 -4.40 -6.90 -4.18
C TYR A 118 -3.29 -7.59 -3.40
N ASP A 119 -3.66 -8.53 -2.55
CA ASP A 119 -2.76 -9.34 -1.75
C ASP A 119 -3.18 -10.81 -1.91
N ASP A 120 -2.26 -11.63 -2.40
CA ASP A 120 -2.53 -13.04 -2.69
C ASP A 120 -2.73 -13.89 -1.42
N ASP A 121 -2.20 -13.43 -0.30
CA ASP A 121 -2.30 -14.13 1.00
C ASP A 121 -3.57 -13.73 1.77
N VAL A 122 -4.22 -12.63 1.41
CA VAL A 122 -5.46 -12.15 2.04
C VAL A 122 -6.69 -12.67 1.29
N LYS A 123 -7.46 -13.50 1.96
CA LYS A 123 -8.74 -14.02 1.45
C LYS A 123 -9.90 -13.26 2.08
N ILE A 124 -10.79 -12.76 1.24
CA ILE A 124 -12.05 -12.15 1.67
C ILE A 124 -13.12 -13.25 1.73
N THR A 125 -13.85 -13.30 2.85
CA THR A 125 -15.01 -14.18 2.98
C THR A 125 -16.22 -13.52 2.33
N LEU A 126 -16.78 -14.16 1.32
CA LEU A 126 -18.01 -13.71 0.68
C LEU A 126 -19.24 -14.00 1.56
N SER A 127 -20.38 -13.40 1.22
CA SER A 127 -21.66 -13.62 1.90
C SER A 127 -22.14 -15.07 1.88
N ASP A 128 -21.64 -15.88 0.93
CA ASP A 128 -21.91 -17.32 0.80
C ASP A 128 -20.91 -18.21 1.57
N GLY A 129 -20.00 -17.59 2.38
CA GLY A 129 -19.00 -18.29 3.18
C GLY A 129 -17.74 -18.72 2.42
N ARG A 130 -17.67 -18.51 1.10
CA ARG A 130 -16.46 -18.83 0.32
C ARG A 130 -15.37 -17.80 0.55
N LYS A 131 -14.14 -18.28 0.73
CA LYS A 131 -12.93 -17.44 0.86
C LYS A 131 -12.28 -17.29 -0.52
N VAL A 132 -12.28 -16.08 -1.05
CA VAL A 132 -11.70 -15.76 -2.36
C VAL A 132 -10.66 -14.65 -2.24
N LYS A 133 -9.64 -14.70 -3.10
CA LYS A 133 -8.70 -13.61 -3.31
C LYS A 133 -9.38 -12.57 -4.19
N ARG A 134 -9.40 -11.33 -3.78
CA ARG A 134 -10.01 -10.23 -4.54
C ARG A 134 -9.22 -8.95 -4.42
N VAL A 135 -9.25 -8.17 -5.48
CA VAL A 135 -8.86 -6.77 -5.46
C VAL A 135 -9.79 -6.02 -4.50
N GLN A 136 -9.19 -5.29 -3.57
CA GLN A 136 -9.90 -4.39 -2.66
C GLN A 136 -9.74 -2.96 -3.19
N PHE A 137 -10.86 -2.27 -3.27
CA PHE A 137 -10.90 -0.90 -3.76
C PHE A 137 -11.50 0.01 -2.70
N LYS A 138 -10.85 1.12 -2.43
CA LYS A 138 -11.28 2.13 -1.45
C LYS A 138 -11.17 3.51 -2.06
N GLU A 139 -12.23 4.27 -1.94
CA GLU A 139 -12.26 5.70 -2.30
C GLU A 139 -12.47 6.53 -1.04
N LEU A 140 -11.79 7.67 -1.00
CA LEU A 140 -11.92 8.65 0.06
C LEU A 140 -11.92 10.05 -0.53
N LEU A 141 -12.97 10.80 -0.26
CA LEU A 141 -13.05 12.24 -0.56
C LEU A 141 -12.77 13.03 0.72
N GLY A 142 -11.69 13.79 0.71
CA GLY A 142 -11.31 14.71 1.77
C GLY A 142 -11.60 16.16 1.41
N VAL A 143 -12.03 16.94 2.39
CA VAL A 143 -12.20 18.40 2.26
C VAL A 143 -11.33 19.06 3.32
N GLY A 144 -10.47 19.98 2.90
CA GLY A 144 -9.55 20.72 3.76
C GLY A 144 -9.87 22.21 3.79
N LEU A 145 -9.84 22.79 4.99
CA LEU A 145 -9.87 24.23 5.22
C LEU A 145 -8.52 24.65 5.80
N GLN A 146 -7.88 25.63 5.19
CA GLN A 146 -6.60 26.15 5.65
C GLN A 146 -6.69 27.66 5.80
N PHE A 147 -6.39 28.17 6.98
CA PHE A 147 -6.33 29.61 7.27
C PHE A 147 -4.89 29.97 7.61
N ASN A 148 -4.31 30.92 6.87
CA ASN A 148 -3.01 31.49 7.17
C ASN A 148 -3.23 32.87 7.81
N PHE A 149 -2.78 33.05 9.05
CA PHE A 149 -2.85 34.29 9.82
C PHE A 149 -1.52 35.06 9.73
#